data_8d10daefa0482acc5d187a4ae3170101
#
_entry.id   8d10daefa0482acc5d187a4ae3170101
#
_cell.length_a   1.000
_cell.length_b   1.000
_cell.length_c   1.000
_cell.angle_alpha   90.00
_cell.angle_beta   90.00
_cell.angle_gamma   90.00
#
_symmetry.space_group_name_H-M   'P 1'
#
loop_
_entity.id
_entity.type
_entity.pdbx_description
1 polymer ?
#
loop_
_entity_poly.entity_id
_entity_poly.type
_entity_poly.pdbx_seq_one_letter_code
_entity_poly.pdbx_strand_id
1 'polypeptide(L)'
;MNDTIAKFGHPATLIAEYEHWVVLLRPAQPTLGALVLAAKSDATAFGDLPAEAHAELKVATAAIEAALGQAVDYAKINYLMLMMVDPHVHFHVLPRYDGERSGAGLTVADAGWPGQPDLGHAVKLGDAEVAALTGWLKPYFA
;
A
#
# COMPACT_ATOMS: atom_id res chain seq x y z
N MET A 1 11.20 12.61 -6.33
CA MET A 1 10.63 11.27 -6.54
C MET A 1 9.84 11.28 -7.85
N ASN A 2 9.51 10.11 -8.40
CA ASN A 2 8.85 10.03 -9.70
C ASN A 2 7.37 10.43 -9.64
N ASP A 3 6.74 10.62 -10.81
CA ASP A 3 5.37 11.10 -10.90
C ASP A 3 4.34 10.12 -10.35
N THR A 4 4.62 8.81 -10.39
CA THR A 4 3.73 7.80 -9.82
C THR A 4 3.63 7.96 -8.29
N ILE A 5 4.77 8.17 -7.64
CA ILE A 5 4.82 8.41 -6.19
C ILE A 5 4.05 9.70 -5.84
N ALA A 6 4.25 10.76 -6.63
CA ALA A 6 3.53 12.02 -6.44
C ALA A 6 2.01 11.85 -6.61
N LYS A 7 1.59 11.09 -7.63
CA LYS A 7 0.18 10.83 -7.91
C LYS A 7 -0.52 10.10 -6.76
N PHE A 8 0.18 9.18 -6.09
CA PHE A 8 -0.39 8.50 -4.91
C PHE A 8 -0.28 9.31 -3.63
N GLY A 9 -0.03 10.61 -3.75
CA GLY A 9 -0.22 11.56 -2.66
C GLY A 9 0.98 11.85 -1.78
N HIS A 10 2.18 11.41 -2.19
CA HIS A 10 3.41 11.77 -1.47
C HIS A 10 3.54 13.31 -1.38
N PRO A 11 3.87 13.89 -0.22
CA PRO A 11 4.27 13.25 1.03
C PRO A 11 3.14 12.96 2.03
N ALA A 12 1.91 13.39 1.78
CA ALA A 12 0.79 13.25 2.72
C ALA A 12 0.47 11.79 3.05
N THR A 13 0.71 10.88 2.11
CA THR A 13 0.45 9.44 2.24
C THR A 13 1.67 8.64 2.69
N LEU A 14 2.81 9.28 2.94
CA LEU A 14 4.06 8.57 3.26
C LEU A 14 3.97 7.90 4.63
N ILE A 15 4.14 6.57 4.65
CA ILE A 15 4.15 5.75 5.87
C ILE A 15 5.58 5.34 6.23
N ALA A 16 6.36 4.86 5.26
CA ALA A 16 7.74 4.46 5.46
C ALA A 16 8.56 4.72 4.20
N GLU A 17 9.84 4.99 4.38
CA GLU A 17 10.76 5.27 3.28
C GLU A 17 12.03 4.46 3.44
N TYR A 18 12.45 3.83 2.35
CA TYR A 18 13.70 3.08 2.24
C TYR A 18 14.58 3.73 1.17
N GLU A 19 15.76 3.18 0.94
CA GLU A 19 16.66 3.74 -0.07
C GLU A 19 16.06 3.67 -1.48
N HIS A 20 15.40 2.55 -1.82
CA HIS A 20 14.87 2.30 -3.18
C HIS A 20 13.34 2.25 -3.25
N TRP A 21 12.64 2.25 -2.12
CA TRP A 21 11.18 2.11 -2.07
C TRP A 21 10.55 3.08 -1.10
N VAL A 22 9.30 3.45 -1.38
CA VAL A 22 8.44 4.15 -0.41
C VAL A 22 7.17 3.32 -0.19
N VAL A 23 6.65 3.40 1.04
CA VAL A 23 5.36 2.81 1.40
C VAL A 23 4.39 3.95 1.61
N LEU A 24 3.36 3.99 0.77
CA LEU A 24 2.33 5.02 0.79
C LEU A 24 0.98 4.42 1.18
N LEU A 25 0.15 5.18 1.85
CA LEU A 25 -1.26 4.81 2.00
C LEU A 25 -1.94 4.92 0.64
N ARG A 26 -2.69 3.88 0.25
CA ARG A 26 -3.51 3.96 -0.96
C ARG A 26 -4.71 4.87 -0.67
N PRO A 27 -4.90 6.00 -1.39
CA PRO A 27 -5.99 6.94 -1.08
C PRO A 27 -7.38 6.36 -1.25
N ALA A 28 -7.55 5.38 -2.11
CA ALA A 28 -8.77 4.59 -2.21
C ALA A 28 -8.52 3.23 -1.56
N GLN A 29 -9.38 2.84 -0.61
CA GLN A 29 -9.20 1.66 0.24
C GLN A 29 -10.19 0.56 -0.16
N PRO A 30 -9.76 -0.42 -0.99
CA PRO A 30 -10.61 -1.60 -1.26
C PRO A 30 -10.73 -2.49 -0.03
N THR A 31 -9.69 -2.48 0.80
CA THR A 31 -9.64 -3.08 2.13
C THR A 31 -8.95 -2.10 3.06
N LEU A 32 -9.16 -2.23 4.36
CA LEU A 32 -8.51 -1.35 5.34
C LEU A 32 -7.01 -1.65 5.41
N GLY A 33 -6.20 -0.61 5.26
CA GLY A 33 -4.75 -0.75 5.29
C GLY A 33 -4.12 -1.01 3.93
N ALA A 34 -4.86 -0.84 2.84
CA ALA A 34 -4.32 -0.94 1.49
C ALA A 34 -3.23 0.10 1.26
N LEU A 35 -2.11 -0.34 0.69
CA LEU A 35 -0.90 0.47 0.50
C LEU A 35 -0.47 0.48 -0.96
N VAL A 36 0.37 1.44 -1.29
CA VAL A 36 1.16 1.44 -2.52
C VAL A 36 2.62 1.33 -2.15
N LEU A 37 3.28 0.28 -2.62
CA LEU A 37 4.72 0.08 -2.47
C LEU A 37 5.36 0.47 -3.79
N ALA A 38 6.01 1.63 -3.82
CA ALA A 38 6.49 2.25 -5.06
C ALA A 38 8.00 2.36 -5.09
N ALA A 39 8.60 2.01 -6.23
CA ALA A 39 10.03 2.17 -6.45
C ALA A 39 10.37 3.64 -6.69
N LYS A 40 11.49 4.09 -6.12
CA LYS A 40 12.02 5.44 -6.37
C LYS A 40 12.63 5.59 -7.77
N SER A 41 13.04 4.48 -8.37
CA SER A 41 13.58 4.43 -9.73
C SER A 41 12.54 4.92 -10.74
N ASP A 42 13.01 5.53 -11.84
CA ASP A 42 12.17 5.90 -12.97
C ASP A 42 11.91 4.73 -13.93
N ALA A 43 12.39 3.53 -13.62
CA ALA A 43 12.14 2.35 -14.42
C ALA A 43 10.64 2.08 -14.58
N THR A 44 10.25 1.67 -15.78
CA THR A 44 8.87 1.34 -16.11
C THR A 44 8.66 -0.17 -16.31
N ALA A 45 9.71 -0.96 -16.17
CA ALA A 45 9.66 -2.42 -16.19
C ALA A 45 10.31 -2.97 -14.93
N PHE A 46 9.71 -4.01 -14.36
CA PHE A 46 10.18 -4.60 -13.10
C PHE A 46 11.62 -5.11 -13.21
N GLY A 47 11.95 -5.71 -14.34
CA GLY A 47 13.30 -6.23 -14.60
C GLY A 47 14.38 -5.16 -14.78
N ASP A 48 14.00 -3.90 -14.97
CA ASP A 48 14.93 -2.79 -15.17
C ASP A 48 15.31 -2.07 -13.87
N LEU A 49 14.77 -2.49 -12.74
CA LEU A 49 15.17 -1.95 -11.43
C LEU A 49 16.62 -2.36 -11.10
N PRO A 50 17.35 -1.51 -10.36
CA PRO A 50 18.66 -1.91 -9.83
C PRO A 50 18.54 -3.18 -8.97
N ALA A 51 19.57 -4.01 -8.97
CA ALA A 51 19.59 -5.25 -8.18
C ALA A 51 19.35 -4.96 -6.68
N GLU A 52 19.88 -3.85 -6.19
CA GLU A 52 19.71 -3.41 -4.78
C GLU A 52 18.24 -3.13 -4.45
N ALA A 53 17.46 -2.63 -5.41
CA ALA A 53 16.02 -2.41 -5.21
C ALA A 53 15.28 -3.75 -5.03
N HIS A 54 15.64 -4.78 -5.80
CA HIS A 54 15.08 -6.11 -5.63
C HIS A 54 15.46 -6.73 -4.27
N ALA A 55 16.70 -6.55 -3.84
CA ALA A 55 17.15 -7.02 -2.53
C ALA A 55 16.40 -6.32 -1.38
N GLU A 56 16.21 -5.00 -1.49
CA GLU A 56 15.51 -4.21 -0.48
C GLU A 56 14.01 -4.51 -0.43
N LEU A 57 13.45 -5.03 -1.50
CA LEU A 57 12.04 -5.43 -1.55
C LEU A 57 11.71 -6.45 -0.43
N LYS A 58 12.67 -7.32 -0.10
CA LYS A 58 12.51 -8.24 1.05
C LYS A 58 12.34 -7.47 2.36
N VAL A 59 13.12 -6.42 2.58
CA VAL A 59 13.04 -5.60 3.80
C VAL A 59 11.70 -4.88 3.87
N ALA A 60 11.30 -4.25 2.77
CA ALA A 60 10.05 -3.50 2.71
C ALA A 60 8.82 -4.42 2.90
N THR A 61 8.78 -5.57 2.23
CA THR A 61 7.65 -6.51 2.34
C THR A 61 7.57 -7.14 3.72
N ALA A 62 8.71 -7.47 4.34
CA ALA A 62 8.71 -7.99 5.71
C ALA A 62 8.16 -6.96 6.70
N ALA A 63 8.53 -5.68 6.56
CA ALA A 63 8.01 -4.60 7.40
C ALA A 63 6.51 -4.40 7.19
N ILE A 64 6.04 -4.43 5.95
CA ILE A 64 4.61 -4.30 5.60
C ILE A 64 3.82 -5.43 6.26
N GLU A 65 4.27 -6.67 6.11
CA GLU A 65 3.55 -7.84 6.64
C GLU A 65 3.48 -7.82 8.16
N ALA A 66 4.58 -7.47 8.82
CA ALA A 66 4.59 -7.32 10.27
C ALA A 66 3.64 -6.21 10.74
N ALA A 67 3.69 -5.05 10.10
CA ALA A 67 2.86 -3.89 10.45
C ALA A 67 1.38 -4.17 10.23
N LEU A 68 1.00 -4.65 9.05
CA LEU A 68 -0.40 -4.92 8.73
C LEU A 68 -0.94 -6.12 9.51
N GLY A 69 -0.10 -7.10 9.81
CA GLY A 69 -0.48 -8.21 10.69
C GLY A 69 -0.93 -7.73 12.06
N GLN A 70 -0.19 -6.78 12.64
CA GLN A 70 -0.54 -6.19 13.93
C GLN A 70 -1.73 -5.24 13.85
N ALA A 71 -1.76 -4.35 12.85
CA ALA A 71 -2.76 -3.30 12.75
C ALA A 71 -4.11 -3.82 12.25
N VAL A 72 -4.12 -4.74 11.29
CA VAL A 72 -5.32 -5.17 10.56
C VAL A 72 -5.69 -6.61 10.86
N ASP A 73 -4.75 -7.44 11.29
CA ASP A 73 -4.97 -8.86 11.52
C ASP A 73 -5.55 -9.54 10.26
N TYR A 74 -4.85 -9.41 9.16
CA TYR A 74 -5.30 -9.96 7.87
C TYR A 74 -5.19 -11.48 7.82
N ALA A 75 -6.07 -12.10 7.02
CA ALA A 75 -6.00 -13.53 6.74
C ALA A 75 -5.06 -13.85 5.58
N LYS A 76 -5.05 -12.99 4.56
CA LYS A 76 -4.21 -13.09 3.36
C LYS A 76 -3.70 -11.70 2.99
N ILE A 77 -2.61 -11.64 2.22
CA ILE A 77 -2.10 -10.39 1.66
C ILE A 77 -1.84 -10.57 0.16
N ASN A 78 -2.25 -9.59 -0.62
CA ASN A 78 -2.03 -9.58 -2.06
C ASN A 78 -1.08 -8.45 -2.45
N TYR A 79 -0.14 -8.74 -3.33
CA TYR A 79 0.71 -7.77 -3.99
C TYR A 79 0.36 -7.77 -5.47
N LEU A 80 -0.17 -6.66 -5.97
CA LEU A 80 -0.63 -6.56 -7.36
C LEU A 80 0.20 -5.53 -8.11
N MET A 81 0.95 -5.99 -9.12
CA MET A 81 1.68 -5.11 -10.02
C MET A 81 0.90 -5.02 -11.34
N LEU A 82 -0.06 -4.12 -11.42
CA LEU A 82 -0.92 -3.99 -12.60
C LEU A 82 -0.27 -3.17 -13.70
N MET A 83 0.41 -2.07 -13.35
CA MET A 83 1.19 -1.24 -14.27
C MET A 83 0.38 -0.75 -15.49
N MET A 84 -0.90 -0.42 -15.30
CA MET A 84 -1.78 -0.06 -16.40
C MET A 84 -1.81 1.45 -16.68
N VAL A 85 -2.01 2.26 -15.64
CA VAL A 85 -2.15 3.72 -15.78
C VAL A 85 -0.86 4.44 -15.37
N ASP A 86 -0.31 4.09 -14.24
CA ASP A 86 0.87 4.73 -13.68
C ASP A 86 2.12 3.94 -14.11
N PRO A 87 3.08 4.58 -14.81
CA PRO A 87 4.10 3.84 -15.55
C PRO A 87 5.27 3.32 -14.71
N HIS A 88 5.58 3.97 -13.57
CA HIS A 88 6.73 3.57 -12.75
C HIS A 88 6.40 2.37 -11.90
N VAL A 89 7.39 1.53 -11.62
CA VAL A 89 7.21 0.26 -10.93
C VAL A 89 6.60 0.47 -9.56
N HIS A 90 5.47 -0.17 -9.30
CA HIS A 90 4.79 -0.14 -8.01
C HIS A 90 3.89 -1.35 -7.82
N PHE A 91 3.61 -1.67 -6.55
CA PHE A 91 2.64 -2.69 -6.16
C PHE A 91 1.49 -2.03 -5.41
N HIS A 92 0.28 -2.50 -5.67
CA HIS A 92 -0.84 -2.32 -4.74
C HIS A 92 -0.78 -3.44 -3.72
N VAL A 93 -0.74 -3.10 -2.44
CA VAL A 93 -0.64 -4.07 -1.35
C VAL A 93 -1.97 -4.08 -0.61
N LEU A 94 -2.63 -5.22 -0.62
CA LEU A 94 -3.98 -5.35 -0.08
C LEU A 94 -4.02 -6.42 1.00
N PRO A 95 -4.21 -6.03 2.27
CA PRO A 95 -4.56 -7.02 3.30
C PRO A 95 -5.98 -7.52 3.05
N ARG A 96 -6.19 -8.83 3.18
CA ARG A 96 -7.45 -9.48 2.85
C ARG A 96 -8.00 -10.18 4.08
N TYR A 97 -9.33 -10.10 4.25
CA TYR A 97 -9.99 -10.61 5.45
C TYR A 97 -11.48 -10.90 5.19
N ASP A 98 -12.06 -11.80 5.99
CA ASP A 98 -13.49 -12.06 5.98
C ASP A 98 -14.22 -10.97 6.77
N GLY A 99 -15.26 -10.39 6.20
CA GLY A 99 -16.03 -9.32 6.83
C GLY A 99 -15.36 -7.96 6.72
N GLU A 100 -15.18 -7.29 7.84
CA GLU A 100 -14.68 -5.91 7.88
C GLU A 100 -13.60 -5.73 8.94
N ARG A 101 -12.84 -4.63 8.81
CA ARG A 101 -11.86 -4.19 9.80
C ARG A 101 -12.04 -2.71 10.04
N SER A 102 -11.66 -2.27 11.24
CA SER A 102 -11.77 -0.86 11.65
C SER A 102 -10.44 -0.34 12.17
N GLY A 103 -10.17 0.93 11.89
CA GLY A 103 -9.01 1.66 12.39
C GLY A 103 -9.12 3.12 12.02
N ALA A 104 -8.57 4.00 12.87
CA ALA A 104 -8.58 5.46 12.67
C ALA A 104 -9.99 6.02 12.40
N GLY A 105 -11.02 5.43 12.99
CA GLY A 105 -12.41 5.85 12.81
C GLY A 105 -13.06 5.36 11.52
N LEU A 106 -12.36 4.55 10.73
CA LEU A 106 -12.88 4.00 9.47
C LEU A 106 -13.19 2.52 9.63
N THR A 107 -14.23 2.06 8.94
CA THR A 107 -14.58 0.64 8.82
C THR A 107 -14.70 0.30 7.35
N VAL A 108 -13.94 -0.70 6.89
CA VAL A 108 -13.90 -1.10 5.49
C VAL A 108 -14.11 -2.60 5.38
N ALA A 109 -15.09 -3.01 4.58
CA ALA A 109 -15.34 -4.41 4.27
C ALA A 109 -14.45 -4.85 3.09
N ASP A 110 -14.01 -6.11 3.10
CA ASP A 110 -13.37 -6.74 1.96
C ASP A 110 -14.45 -7.33 1.04
N ALA A 111 -14.90 -6.53 0.08
CA ALA A 111 -16.02 -6.89 -0.78
C ALA A 111 -15.73 -8.08 -1.70
N GLY A 112 -14.46 -8.35 -1.98
CA GLY A 112 -14.06 -9.46 -2.86
C GLY A 112 -13.83 -10.79 -2.15
N TRP A 113 -13.76 -10.78 -0.80
CA TRP A 113 -13.44 -12.00 -0.05
C TRP A 113 -14.47 -13.11 -0.29
N PRO A 114 -14.07 -14.39 -0.47
CA PRO A 114 -12.68 -14.92 -0.42
C PRO A 114 -11.96 -14.97 -1.78
N GLY A 115 -12.47 -14.29 -2.79
CA GLY A 115 -11.91 -14.26 -4.14
C GLY A 115 -10.94 -13.12 -4.36
N GLN A 116 -10.79 -12.71 -5.61
CA GLN A 116 -9.93 -11.58 -5.98
C GLN A 116 -10.37 -10.30 -5.27
N PRO A 117 -9.44 -9.37 -5.01
CA PRO A 117 -9.82 -8.08 -4.45
C PRO A 117 -10.73 -7.32 -5.43
N ASP A 118 -11.77 -6.69 -4.89
CA ASP A 118 -12.65 -5.84 -5.68
C ASP A 118 -12.12 -4.41 -5.65
N LEU A 119 -11.22 -4.08 -6.60
CA LEU A 119 -10.60 -2.76 -6.67
C LEU A 119 -11.59 -1.66 -7.04
N GLY A 120 -12.68 -2.00 -7.71
CA GLY A 120 -13.73 -1.06 -8.06
C GLY A 120 -14.63 -0.68 -6.88
N HIS A 121 -14.60 -1.46 -5.81
CA HIS A 121 -15.40 -1.24 -4.61
C HIS A 121 -14.53 -0.71 -3.47
N ALA A 122 -13.92 0.47 -3.70
CA ALA A 122 -13.00 1.08 -2.77
C ALA A 122 -13.61 2.30 -2.09
N VAL A 123 -13.29 2.48 -0.81
CA VAL A 123 -13.66 3.70 -0.06
C VAL A 123 -12.66 4.80 -0.42
N LYS A 124 -13.13 5.86 -1.07
CA LYS A 124 -12.31 7.02 -1.40
C LYS A 124 -12.18 7.92 -0.18
N LEU A 125 -10.94 8.14 0.26
CA LEU A 125 -10.66 8.94 1.44
C LEU A 125 -10.53 10.43 1.11
N GLY A 126 -11.08 11.29 1.97
CA GLY A 126 -10.76 12.72 1.97
C GLY A 126 -9.43 12.98 2.68
N ASP A 127 -8.95 14.22 2.63
CA ASP A 127 -7.63 14.60 3.18
C ASP A 127 -7.51 14.30 4.67
N ALA A 128 -8.55 14.57 5.45
CA ALA A 128 -8.55 14.29 6.90
C ALA A 128 -8.46 12.79 7.19
N GLU A 129 -9.15 11.96 6.41
CA GLU A 129 -9.13 10.51 6.55
C GLU A 129 -7.78 9.93 6.13
N VAL A 130 -7.18 10.46 5.06
CA VAL A 130 -5.82 10.09 4.65
C VAL A 130 -4.82 10.37 5.77
N ALA A 131 -4.89 11.57 6.36
CA ALA A 131 -4.00 11.95 7.46
C ALA A 131 -4.19 11.03 8.68
N ALA A 132 -5.43 10.74 9.05
CA ALA A 132 -5.76 9.89 10.19
C ALA A 132 -5.27 8.46 9.99
N LEU A 133 -5.54 7.87 8.84
CA LEU A 133 -5.17 6.47 8.56
C LEU A 133 -3.66 6.32 8.39
N THR A 134 -3.01 7.27 7.71
CA THR A 134 -1.55 7.30 7.58
C THR A 134 -0.89 7.38 8.98
N GLY A 135 -1.37 8.30 9.82
CA GLY A 135 -0.86 8.44 11.19
C GLY A 135 -1.11 7.21 12.06
N TRP A 136 -2.20 6.50 11.84
CA TRP A 136 -2.51 5.28 12.57
C TRP A 136 -1.56 4.13 12.19
N LEU A 137 -1.18 4.03 10.91
CA LEU A 137 -0.32 2.95 10.42
C LEU A 137 1.16 3.18 10.70
N LYS A 138 1.63 4.43 10.66
CA LYS A 138 3.06 4.76 10.83
C LYS A 138 3.75 4.07 12.00
N PRO A 139 3.18 4.07 13.23
CA PRO A 139 3.87 3.49 14.38
C PRO A 139 4.16 1.99 14.25
N TYR A 140 3.38 1.27 13.45
CA TYR A 140 3.60 -0.16 13.24
C TYR A 140 4.83 -0.46 12.38
N PHE A 141 5.37 0.56 11.69
CA PHE A 141 6.57 0.44 10.86
C PHE A 141 7.85 0.88 11.59
N ALA A 142 7.72 1.33 12.81
CA ALA A 142 8.86 1.80 13.60
C ALA A 142 9.75 0.65 14.09
#